data_f357fb8f227d4ccd5e0f663b88b727e6
#
_entry.id   f357fb8f227d4ccd5e0f663b88b727e6
#
_cell.length_a   1.000
_cell.length_b   1.000
_cell.length_c   1.000
_cell.angle_alpha   90.00
_cell.angle_beta   90.00
_cell.angle_gamma   90.00
#
_symmetry.space_group_name_H-M   'P 1'
#
loop_
_entity.id
_entity.type
_entity.pdbx_description
1 polymer ?
#
loop_
_entity_poly.entity_id
_entity_poly.type
_entity_poly.pdbx_seq_one_letter_code
_entity_poly.pdbx_strand_id
1 'polypeptide(L)'
;MIESEKKIAQQTLNILNKKSWNSFSLEQVLKNVKVKKNYIKKKFDLLKPISKYVDYLLINNTKSIENSSTKDMLFEVLMARFDILEENRKAFLEIYKILKKNPQQFIKLLPIFLESMIITAELSKYNVNGLKGAIRLKGLTLIYFITFFQWVDDKETSLEKTMTALDKNLDQAEKLSKLFL
;
A
#
# COMPACT_ATOMS: atom_id res chain seq x y z
N MET A 1 -9.13 -9.22 8.63
CA MET A 1 -8.16 -8.60 9.53
C MET A 1 -8.57 -8.81 10.99
N ILE A 2 -7.66 -9.15 11.88
CA ILE A 2 -7.93 -9.36 13.32
C ILE A 2 -8.09 -7.99 14.00
N GLU A 3 -9.05 -7.86 14.92
CA GLU A 3 -9.36 -6.59 15.59
C GLU A 3 -8.15 -5.96 16.32
N SER A 4 -7.29 -6.79 16.91
CA SER A 4 -6.05 -6.33 17.55
C SER A 4 -5.05 -5.74 16.55
N GLU A 5 -4.90 -6.33 15.36
CA GLU A 5 -4.03 -5.79 14.31
C GLU A 5 -4.55 -4.44 13.80
N LYS A 6 -5.87 -4.33 13.63
CA LYS A 6 -6.53 -3.07 13.25
C LYS A 6 -6.22 -1.96 14.25
N LYS A 7 -6.42 -2.22 15.54
CA LYS A 7 -6.12 -1.24 16.60
C LYS A 7 -4.64 -0.83 16.64
N ILE A 8 -3.72 -1.78 16.45
CA ILE A 8 -2.28 -1.48 16.38
C ILE A 8 -1.97 -0.58 15.19
N ALA A 9 -2.50 -0.91 14.01
CA ALA A 9 -2.30 -0.12 12.81
C ALA A 9 -2.82 1.32 12.99
N GLN A 10 -4.07 1.48 13.42
CA GLN A 10 -4.69 2.78 13.68
C GLN A 10 -3.89 3.61 14.69
N GLN A 11 -3.52 3.00 15.83
CA GLN A 11 -2.74 3.68 16.86
C GLN A 11 -1.36 4.10 16.34
N THR A 12 -0.70 3.25 15.54
CA THR A 12 0.61 3.58 14.96
C THR A 12 0.49 4.73 13.96
N LEU A 13 -0.49 4.70 13.07
CA LEU A 13 -0.74 5.79 12.12
C LEU A 13 -1.08 7.11 12.84
N ASN A 14 -1.91 7.07 13.87
CA ASN A 14 -2.25 8.25 14.69
C ASN A 14 -1.02 8.87 15.35
N ILE A 15 -0.08 8.06 15.82
CA ILE A 15 1.18 8.56 16.39
C ILE A 15 2.05 9.15 15.28
N LEU A 16 2.20 8.47 14.15
CA LEU A 16 3.04 8.91 13.03
C LEU A 16 2.52 10.17 12.34
N ASN A 17 1.22 10.43 12.38
CA ASN A 17 0.64 11.69 11.89
C ASN A 17 1.06 12.90 12.75
N LYS A 18 1.51 12.67 14.00
CA LYS A 18 1.87 13.71 14.96
C LYS A 18 3.36 13.75 15.30
N LYS A 19 4.05 12.63 15.15
CA LYS A 19 5.45 12.45 15.62
C LYS A 19 6.26 11.67 14.57
N SER A 20 7.58 11.90 14.57
CA SER A 20 8.49 11.12 13.72
C SER A 20 8.63 9.68 14.21
N TRP A 21 9.08 8.78 13.33
CA TRP A 21 9.33 7.37 13.67
C TRP A 21 10.21 7.21 14.91
N ASN A 22 11.25 8.02 15.09
CA ASN A 22 12.21 7.86 16.18
C ASN A 22 11.72 8.40 17.54
N SER A 23 10.63 9.17 17.58
CA SER A 23 10.15 9.86 18.78
C SER A 23 9.12 9.08 19.60
N PHE A 24 8.82 7.83 19.28
CA PHE A 24 7.95 6.95 20.06
C PHE A 24 8.54 5.55 20.20
N SER A 25 8.11 4.80 21.20
CA SER A 25 8.52 3.42 21.43
C SER A 25 7.42 2.41 21.08
N LEU A 26 7.81 1.15 20.87
CA LEU A 26 6.86 0.06 20.65
C LEU A 26 5.89 -0.09 21.83
N GLU A 27 6.40 0.07 23.06
CA GLU A 27 5.61 -0.03 24.28
C GLU A 27 4.49 1.02 24.36
N GLN A 28 4.74 2.23 23.86
CA GLN A 28 3.71 3.29 23.79
C GLN A 28 2.54 2.89 22.89
N VAL A 29 2.81 2.21 21.78
CA VAL A 29 1.75 1.70 20.90
C VAL A 29 0.98 0.57 21.58
N LEU A 30 1.69 -0.42 22.13
CA LEU A 30 1.08 -1.64 22.68
C LEU A 30 0.31 -1.38 23.98
N LYS A 31 0.77 -0.45 24.81
CA LYS A 31 0.07 -0.07 26.07
C LYS A 31 -1.34 0.41 25.81
N ASN A 32 -1.53 1.19 24.74
CA ASN A 32 -2.84 1.76 24.40
C ASN A 32 -3.81 0.75 23.77
N VAL A 33 -3.30 -0.39 23.26
CA VAL A 33 -4.11 -1.34 22.50
C VAL A 33 -4.53 -2.57 23.32
N LYS A 34 -3.97 -2.77 24.53
CA LYS A 34 -4.23 -3.93 25.41
C LYS A 34 -4.06 -5.29 24.72
N VAL A 35 -3.07 -5.45 23.84
CA VAL A 35 -2.83 -6.65 23.05
C VAL A 35 -1.72 -7.51 23.68
N LYS A 36 -1.90 -8.85 23.65
CA LYS A 36 -0.83 -9.79 24.00
C LYS A 36 0.37 -9.61 23.07
N LYS A 37 1.57 -9.42 23.64
CA LYS A 37 2.82 -9.06 22.95
C LYS A 37 3.40 -10.12 21.98
N ASN A 38 2.68 -11.21 21.66
CA ASN A 38 3.29 -12.42 21.14
C ASN A 38 3.83 -12.36 19.70
N TYR A 39 3.42 -11.41 18.86
CA TYR A 39 3.83 -11.36 17.46
C TYR A 39 4.52 -10.05 17.00
N ILE A 40 4.49 -8.99 17.82
CA ILE A 40 5.20 -7.73 17.56
C ILE A 40 6.38 -7.65 18.53
N LYS A 41 7.55 -8.04 18.08
CA LYS A 41 8.78 -8.08 18.87
C LYS A 41 9.64 -6.84 18.66
N LYS A 42 9.62 -6.26 17.47
CA LYS A 42 10.43 -5.10 17.07
C LYS A 42 9.53 -3.99 16.52
N LYS A 43 9.99 -2.77 16.60
CA LYS A 43 9.24 -1.60 16.13
C LYS A 43 8.89 -1.67 14.63
N PHE A 44 9.78 -2.22 13.80
CA PHE A 44 9.50 -2.43 12.37
C PHE A 44 8.39 -3.47 12.12
N ASP A 45 8.08 -4.35 13.08
CA ASP A 45 6.97 -5.28 12.96
C ASP A 45 5.60 -4.57 12.93
N LEU A 46 5.54 -3.29 13.40
CA LEU A 46 4.35 -2.45 13.29
C LEU A 46 3.93 -2.15 11.85
N LEU A 47 4.86 -2.27 10.89
CA LEU A 47 4.56 -2.02 9.47
C LEU A 47 3.69 -3.13 8.86
N LYS A 48 3.74 -4.35 9.40
CA LYS A 48 2.89 -5.47 8.95
C LYS A 48 1.40 -5.22 9.17
N PRO A 49 0.93 -4.92 10.40
CA PRO A 49 -0.48 -4.57 10.61
C PRO A 49 -0.91 -3.30 9.86
N ILE A 50 -0.02 -2.34 9.61
CA ILE A 50 -0.34 -1.16 8.78
C ILE A 50 -0.63 -1.58 7.34
N SER A 51 0.21 -2.41 6.71
CA SER A 51 -0.03 -2.92 5.36
C SER A 51 -1.36 -3.65 5.26
N LYS A 52 -1.63 -4.59 6.18
CA LYS A 52 -2.92 -5.30 6.26
C LYS A 52 -4.12 -4.37 6.49
N TYR A 53 -3.92 -3.28 7.21
CA TYR A 53 -4.98 -2.30 7.46
C TYR A 53 -5.31 -1.51 6.20
N VAL A 54 -4.31 -1.12 5.40
CA VAL A 54 -4.52 -0.53 4.08
C VAL A 54 -5.32 -1.48 3.18
N ASP A 55 -4.95 -2.76 3.14
CA ASP A 55 -5.68 -3.76 2.35
C ASP A 55 -7.12 -3.95 2.84
N TYR A 56 -7.33 -3.96 4.16
CA TYR A 56 -8.66 -4.02 4.76
C TYR A 56 -9.54 -2.83 4.35
N LEU A 57 -8.99 -1.61 4.37
CA LEU A 57 -9.70 -0.42 3.93
C LEU A 57 -9.99 -0.49 2.42
N LEU A 58 -9.00 -0.89 1.63
CA LEU A 58 -9.14 -1.03 0.18
C LEU A 58 -10.29 -1.98 -0.18
N ILE A 59 -10.33 -3.18 0.40
CA ILE A 59 -11.40 -4.17 0.19
C ILE A 59 -12.77 -3.57 0.52
N ASN A 60 -12.87 -2.74 1.56
CA ASN A 60 -14.15 -2.14 1.94
C ASN A 60 -14.56 -0.99 1.00
N ASN A 61 -13.60 -0.18 0.57
CA ASN A 61 -13.86 0.99 -0.27
C ASN A 61 -14.16 0.62 -1.73
N THR A 62 -13.68 -0.55 -2.20
CA THR A 62 -13.83 -0.98 -3.59
C THR A 62 -15.05 -1.89 -3.86
N LYS A 63 -15.90 -2.14 -2.86
CA LYS A 63 -17.09 -3.02 -3.01
C LYS A 63 -18.11 -2.54 -4.05
N SER A 64 -18.14 -1.26 -4.35
CA SER A 64 -19.09 -0.62 -5.25
C SER A 64 -18.51 -0.25 -6.62
N ILE A 65 -17.28 -0.70 -6.93
CA ILE A 65 -16.68 -0.44 -8.24
C ILE A 65 -17.48 -1.19 -9.31
N GLU A 66 -17.98 -0.45 -10.28
CA GLU A 66 -18.71 -1.01 -11.42
C GLU A 66 -17.77 -1.79 -12.34
N ASN A 67 -18.34 -2.81 -13.05
CA ASN A 67 -17.56 -3.59 -14.00
C ASN A 67 -17.22 -2.72 -15.23
N SER A 68 -15.95 -2.50 -15.43
CA SER A 68 -15.38 -1.78 -16.56
C SER A 68 -14.22 -2.57 -17.20
N SER A 69 -13.42 -1.96 -18.04
CA SER A 69 -12.23 -2.61 -18.56
C SER A 69 -11.25 -2.97 -17.43
N THR A 70 -10.43 -4.00 -17.63
CA THR A 70 -9.43 -4.39 -16.62
C THR A 70 -8.47 -3.23 -16.29
N LYS A 71 -8.14 -2.39 -17.27
CA LYS A 71 -7.32 -1.20 -17.06
C LYS A 71 -8.01 -0.19 -16.16
N ASP A 72 -9.29 0.12 -16.43
CA ASP A 72 -10.05 1.08 -15.64
C ASP A 72 -10.23 0.57 -14.22
N MET A 73 -10.52 -0.71 -14.03
CA MET A 73 -10.61 -1.32 -12.71
C MET A 73 -9.27 -1.26 -11.95
N LEU A 74 -8.14 -1.51 -12.63
CA LEU A 74 -6.81 -1.34 -12.03
C LEU A 74 -6.56 0.13 -11.61
N PHE A 75 -6.94 1.06 -12.47
CA PHE A 75 -6.82 2.49 -12.17
C PHE A 75 -7.63 2.87 -10.93
N GLU A 76 -8.90 2.50 -10.87
CA GLU A 76 -9.78 2.83 -9.74
C GLU A 76 -9.30 2.19 -8.43
N VAL A 77 -8.93 0.91 -8.45
CA VAL A 77 -8.44 0.22 -7.25
C VAL A 77 -7.11 0.81 -6.75
N LEU A 78 -6.20 1.14 -7.67
CA LEU A 78 -4.93 1.78 -7.30
C LEU A 78 -5.13 3.21 -6.80
N MET A 79 -6.04 3.99 -7.40
CA MET A 79 -6.39 5.32 -6.89
C MET A 79 -7.01 5.24 -5.50
N ALA A 80 -7.97 4.34 -5.28
CA ALA A 80 -8.53 4.11 -3.95
C ALA A 80 -7.45 3.77 -2.90
N ARG A 81 -6.39 3.05 -3.30
CA ARG A 81 -5.23 2.82 -2.42
C ARG A 81 -4.46 4.11 -2.12
N PHE A 82 -4.23 4.97 -3.10
CA PHE A 82 -3.58 6.27 -2.87
C PHE A 82 -4.42 7.21 -2.02
N ASP A 83 -5.76 7.20 -2.16
CA ASP A 83 -6.67 7.95 -1.29
C ASP A 83 -6.52 7.51 0.19
N ILE A 84 -6.43 6.19 0.45
CA ILE A 84 -6.18 5.65 1.79
C ILE A 84 -4.81 6.11 2.34
N LEU A 85 -3.78 6.18 1.49
CA LEU A 85 -2.48 6.71 1.91
C LEU A 85 -2.57 8.22 2.22
N GLU A 86 -3.34 8.96 1.42
CA GLU A 86 -3.51 10.41 1.56
C GLU A 86 -4.20 10.78 2.88
N GLU A 87 -5.21 10.04 3.32
CA GLU A 87 -5.86 10.22 4.63
C GLU A 87 -4.85 10.25 5.79
N ASN A 88 -3.74 9.52 5.64
CA ASN A 88 -2.68 9.43 6.64
C ASN A 88 -1.31 9.83 6.07
N ARG A 89 -1.29 10.81 5.16
CA ARG A 89 -0.12 11.21 4.37
C ARG A 89 1.15 11.39 5.22
N LYS A 90 1.06 12.13 6.33
CA LYS A 90 2.24 12.37 7.20
C LYS A 90 2.82 11.06 7.72
N ALA A 91 1.97 10.13 8.14
CA ALA A 91 2.41 8.83 8.63
C ALA A 91 3.11 8.01 7.54
N PHE A 92 2.55 7.95 6.33
CA PHE A 92 3.14 7.19 5.23
C PHE A 92 4.43 7.83 4.71
N LEU A 93 4.54 9.15 4.70
CA LEU A 93 5.80 9.84 4.38
C LEU A 93 6.89 9.54 5.43
N GLU A 94 6.55 9.46 6.72
CA GLU A 94 7.50 9.03 7.76
C GLU A 94 7.91 7.56 7.59
N ILE A 95 6.98 6.67 7.24
CA ILE A 95 7.29 5.26 6.92
C ILE A 95 8.23 5.19 5.70
N TYR A 96 7.95 5.94 4.64
CA TYR A 96 8.82 6.01 3.47
C TYR A 96 10.24 6.48 3.84
N LYS A 97 10.37 7.57 4.60
CA LYS A 97 11.67 8.10 5.05
C LYS A 97 12.48 7.07 5.82
N ILE A 98 11.85 6.33 6.73
CA ILE A 98 12.56 5.33 7.54
C ILE A 98 12.94 4.09 6.73
N LEU A 99 12.09 3.65 5.80
CA LEU A 99 12.41 2.54 4.91
C LEU A 99 13.51 2.89 3.93
N LYS A 100 13.54 4.11 3.40
CA LYS A 100 14.63 4.63 2.55
C LYS A 100 15.98 4.60 3.28
N LYS A 101 15.99 4.89 4.59
CA LYS A 101 17.20 4.82 5.44
C LYS A 101 17.56 3.40 5.86
N ASN A 102 16.64 2.45 5.74
CA ASN A 102 16.80 1.06 6.21
C ASN A 102 16.39 0.06 5.11
N PRO A 103 17.13 -0.05 4.00
CA PRO A 103 16.73 -0.89 2.86
C PRO A 103 16.56 -2.37 3.22
N GLN A 104 17.29 -2.87 4.21
CA GLN A 104 17.12 -4.25 4.71
C GLN A 104 15.71 -4.48 5.30
N GLN A 105 15.12 -3.47 5.94
CA GLN A 105 13.75 -3.58 6.46
C GLN A 105 12.72 -3.54 5.33
N PHE A 106 12.97 -2.73 4.29
CA PHE A 106 12.15 -2.75 3.09
C PHE A 106 12.14 -4.14 2.43
N ILE A 107 13.31 -4.76 2.23
CA ILE A 107 13.40 -6.12 1.66
C ILE A 107 12.61 -7.13 2.49
N LYS A 108 12.64 -7.06 3.83
CA LYS A 108 11.85 -7.94 4.70
C LYS A 108 10.34 -7.75 4.59
N LEU A 109 9.90 -6.58 4.13
CA LEU A 109 8.49 -6.27 3.92
C LEU A 109 7.98 -6.64 2.52
N LEU A 110 8.89 -6.90 1.55
CA LEU A 110 8.50 -7.22 0.18
C LEU A 110 7.48 -8.36 0.05
N PRO A 111 7.59 -9.48 0.80
CA PRO A 111 6.57 -10.54 0.71
C PRO A 111 5.17 -10.04 1.06
N ILE A 112 5.05 -9.26 2.15
CA ILE A 112 3.76 -8.69 2.59
C ILE A 112 3.23 -7.70 1.56
N PHE A 113 4.13 -6.92 0.96
CA PHE A 113 3.78 -5.99 -0.09
C PHE A 113 3.30 -6.72 -1.36
N LEU A 114 3.93 -7.82 -1.74
CA LEU A 114 3.46 -8.64 -2.88
C LEU A 114 2.09 -9.26 -2.61
N GLU A 115 1.82 -9.76 -1.39
CA GLU A 115 0.47 -10.19 -0.98
C GLU A 115 -0.55 -9.07 -1.16
N SER A 116 -0.20 -7.85 -0.78
CA SER A 116 -1.02 -6.66 -0.96
C SER A 116 -1.29 -6.35 -2.44
N MET A 117 -0.31 -6.56 -3.32
CA MET A 117 -0.50 -6.40 -4.77
C MET A 117 -1.35 -7.51 -5.39
N ILE A 118 -1.32 -8.73 -4.86
CA ILE A 118 -2.25 -9.81 -5.25
C ILE A 118 -3.69 -9.40 -4.92
N ILE A 119 -3.95 -8.89 -3.71
CA ILE A 119 -5.27 -8.37 -3.32
C ILE A 119 -5.72 -7.27 -4.29
N THR A 120 -4.83 -6.33 -4.65
CA THR A 120 -5.12 -5.28 -5.63
C THR A 120 -5.51 -5.88 -6.99
N ALA A 121 -4.77 -6.89 -7.47
CA ALA A 121 -5.06 -7.58 -8.70
C ALA A 121 -6.43 -8.31 -8.67
N GLU A 122 -6.74 -9.00 -7.57
CA GLU A 122 -8.01 -9.69 -7.37
C GLU A 122 -9.20 -8.71 -7.40
N LEU A 123 -9.12 -7.60 -6.69
CA LEU A 123 -10.14 -6.55 -6.67
C LEU A 123 -10.36 -5.94 -8.06
N SER A 124 -9.32 -5.84 -8.85
CA SER A 124 -9.35 -5.32 -10.24
C SER A 124 -9.68 -6.41 -11.27
N LYS A 125 -9.97 -7.64 -10.88
CA LYS A 125 -10.13 -8.81 -11.76
C LYS A 125 -8.93 -9.02 -12.71
N TYR A 126 -7.76 -8.57 -12.33
CA TYR A 126 -6.52 -8.71 -13.09
C TYR A 126 -5.88 -10.06 -12.78
N ASN A 127 -5.89 -10.97 -13.77
CA ASN A 127 -5.39 -12.33 -13.57
C ASN A 127 -3.86 -12.36 -13.41
N VAL A 128 -3.39 -12.75 -12.23
CA VAL A 128 -1.97 -12.89 -11.88
C VAL A 128 -1.56 -14.34 -11.59
N ASN A 129 -2.32 -15.32 -12.10
CA ASN A 129 -2.04 -16.75 -11.93
C ASN A 129 -1.10 -17.30 -13.00
N GLY A 130 -0.32 -18.31 -12.64
CA GLY A 130 0.62 -18.98 -13.52
C GLY A 130 1.84 -18.13 -13.93
N LEU A 131 2.61 -18.58 -14.89
CA LEU A 131 3.86 -17.94 -15.30
C LEU A 131 3.64 -16.53 -15.85
N LYS A 132 2.68 -16.35 -16.76
CA LYS A 132 2.31 -15.02 -17.27
C LYS A 132 1.77 -14.12 -16.17
N GLY A 133 1.01 -14.68 -15.22
CA GLY A 133 0.51 -13.96 -14.04
C GLY A 133 1.63 -13.45 -13.14
N ALA A 134 2.70 -14.21 -12.95
CA ALA A 134 3.85 -13.76 -12.18
C ALA A 134 4.55 -12.55 -12.84
N ILE A 135 4.63 -12.49 -14.17
CA ILE A 135 5.14 -11.32 -14.91
C ILE A 135 4.21 -10.12 -14.72
N ARG A 136 2.90 -10.34 -14.84
CA ARG A 136 1.88 -9.29 -14.63
C ARG A 136 1.93 -8.72 -13.21
N LEU A 137 2.10 -9.57 -12.19
CA LEU A 137 2.22 -9.12 -10.79
C LEU A 137 3.47 -8.24 -10.59
N LYS A 138 4.60 -8.60 -11.19
CA LYS A 138 5.81 -7.78 -11.16
C LYS A 138 5.60 -6.44 -11.86
N GLY A 139 4.93 -6.43 -13.02
CA GLY A 139 4.56 -5.21 -13.74
C GLY A 139 3.65 -4.31 -12.91
N LEU A 140 2.59 -4.86 -12.31
CA LEU A 140 1.70 -4.14 -11.40
C LEU A 140 2.45 -3.55 -10.21
N THR A 141 3.34 -4.33 -9.61
CA THR A 141 4.18 -3.88 -8.50
C THR A 141 5.07 -2.71 -8.91
N LEU A 142 5.66 -2.76 -10.10
CA LEU A 142 6.49 -1.68 -10.63
C LEU A 142 5.67 -0.41 -10.89
N ILE A 143 4.49 -0.54 -11.52
CA ILE A 143 3.56 0.58 -11.76
C ILE A 143 3.21 1.26 -10.43
N TYR A 144 2.85 0.46 -9.42
CA TYR A 144 2.55 1.00 -8.10
C TYR A 144 3.73 1.79 -7.51
N PHE A 145 4.95 1.26 -7.56
CA PHE A 145 6.11 1.98 -7.01
C PHE A 145 6.43 3.26 -7.76
N ILE A 146 6.39 3.24 -9.10
CA ILE A 146 6.62 4.46 -9.89
C ILE A 146 5.58 5.51 -9.54
N THR A 147 4.30 5.13 -9.45
CA THR A 147 3.22 6.04 -9.07
C THR A 147 3.35 6.48 -7.61
N PHE A 148 3.78 5.60 -6.70
CA PHE A 148 4.02 5.96 -5.31
C PHE A 148 5.09 7.05 -5.15
N PHE A 149 6.15 7.03 -5.95
CA PHE A 149 7.15 8.10 -5.92
C PHE A 149 6.57 9.44 -6.43
N GLN A 150 5.68 9.41 -7.41
CA GLN A 150 4.95 10.62 -7.83
C GLN A 150 4.03 11.12 -6.70
N TRP A 151 3.32 10.21 -6.02
CA TRP A 151 2.51 10.56 -4.86
C TRP A 151 3.33 11.18 -3.73
N VAL A 152 4.54 10.70 -3.45
CA VAL A 152 5.43 11.29 -2.44
C VAL A 152 5.72 12.75 -2.74
N ASP A 153 5.91 13.10 -4.02
CA ASP A 153 6.23 14.45 -4.49
C ASP A 153 4.99 15.31 -4.80
N ASP A 154 3.81 14.68 -4.92
CA ASP A 154 2.55 15.37 -5.16
C ASP A 154 2.10 16.09 -3.89
N LYS A 155 1.96 17.42 -3.96
CA LYS A 155 1.56 18.26 -2.81
C LYS A 155 0.07 18.63 -2.85
N GLU A 156 -0.62 18.23 -3.90
CA GLU A 156 -2.01 18.56 -4.12
C GLU A 156 -2.91 17.49 -3.52
N THR A 157 -3.90 17.90 -2.73
CA THR A 157 -4.86 16.98 -2.10
C THR A 157 -5.79 16.29 -3.12
N SER A 158 -5.92 16.87 -4.32
CA SER A 158 -6.65 16.28 -5.45
C SER A 158 -5.94 15.09 -6.10
N LEU A 159 -4.67 14.86 -5.78
CA LEU A 159 -3.81 13.81 -6.34
C LEU A 159 -3.72 13.84 -7.89
N GLU A 160 -3.86 15.01 -8.53
CA GLU A 160 -3.89 15.14 -9.99
C GLU A 160 -2.62 14.61 -10.67
N LYS A 161 -1.44 14.88 -10.08
CA LYS A 161 -0.17 14.37 -10.62
C LYS A 161 -0.06 12.87 -10.45
N THR A 162 -0.49 12.35 -9.31
CA THR A 162 -0.53 10.91 -9.00
C THR A 162 -1.46 10.19 -9.96
N MET A 163 -2.66 10.73 -10.18
CA MET A 163 -3.67 10.21 -11.09
C MET A 163 -3.16 10.18 -12.53
N THR A 164 -2.59 11.29 -13.02
CA THR A 164 -2.03 11.41 -14.37
C THR A 164 -0.86 10.42 -14.57
N ALA A 165 0.01 10.28 -13.57
CA ALA A 165 1.13 9.34 -13.64
C ALA A 165 0.65 7.89 -13.68
N LEU A 166 -0.36 7.54 -12.88
CA LEU A 166 -0.94 6.20 -12.85
C LEU A 166 -1.56 5.83 -14.20
N ASP A 167 -2.40 6.71 -14.76
CA ASP A 167 -3.02 6.47 -16.07
C ASP A 167 -1.98 6.25 -17.16
N LYS A 168 -0.98 7.13 -17.24
CA LYS A 168 0.14 6.98 -18.18
C LYS A 168 0.91 5.67 -18.01
N ASN A 169 1.18 5.26 -16.77
CA ASN A 169 1.91 4.02 -16.49
C ASN A 169 1.10 2.78 -16.88
N LEU A 170 -0.22 2.79 -16.65
CA LEU A 170 -1.12 1.71 -17.07
C LEU A 170 -1.23 1.63 -18.59
N ASP A 171 -1.33 2.76 -19.30
CA ASP A 171 -1.30 2.81 -20.76
C ASP A 171 -0.03 2.21 -21.35
N GLN A 172 1.12 2.56 -20.78
CA GLN A 172 2.40 2.03 -21.24
C GLN A 172 2.48 0.51 -21.00
N ALA A 173 2.03 0.04 -19.85
CA ALA A 173 2.01 -1.39 -19.53
C ALA A 173 1.07 -2.17 -20.45
N GLU A 174 -0.10 -1.62 -20.79
CA GLU A 174 -1.03 -2.24 -21.73
C GLU A 174 -0.40 -2.37 -23.13
N LYS A 175 0.24 -1.31 -23.64
CA LYS A 175 0.95 -1.34 -24.92
C LYS A 175 2.07 -2.40 -24.94
N LEU A 176 2.87 -2.46 -23.87
CA LEU A 176 3.92 -3.47 -23.73
C LEU A 176 3.36 -4.90 -23.65
N SER A 177 2.26 -5.10 -22.93
CA SER A 177 1.64 -6.43 -22.80
C SER A 177 1.14 -6.97 -24.14
N LYS A 178 0.62 -6.11 -25.02
CA LYS A 178 0.17 -6.45 -26.37
C LYS A 178 1.31 -6.87 -27.30
N LEU A 179 2.56 -6.47 -26.99
CA LEU A 179 3.75 -6.80 -27.78
C LEU A 179 4.41 -8.11 -27.34
N PHE A 180 4.30 -8.48 -26.05
CA PHE A 180 5.08 -9.56 -25.45
C PHE A 180 4.26 -10.69 -24.80
N LEU A 181 2.95 -10.54 -24.64
CA LEU A 181 2.06 -11.50 -23.95
C LEU A 181 0.85 -11.93 -24.81
#